data_16b67947fefb9edcefb63e1b8f00476f
#
_entry.id   16b67947fefb9edcefb63e1b8f00476f
#
_cell.length_a   1.000
_cell.length_b   1.000
_cell.length_c   1.000
_cell.angle_alpha   90.00
_cell.angle_beta   90.00
_cell.angle_gamma   90.00
#
_symmetry.space_group_name_H-M   'P 1'
#
loop_
_entity.id
_entity.type
_entity.pdbx_description
1 polymer ?
#
loop_
_entity_poly.entity_id
_entity_poly.type
_entity_poly.pdbx_seq_one_letter_code
_entity_poly.pdbx_strand_id
1 'polypeptide(L)'
;MLYILPELSTITPYVRPVEELSTYQTLLRPLKCPPPRRVRALDVGAGIGRVTSDTLLPLIHDVVLLEPVDSLIRAAISQGHVSAAQAPSKNESKLPLQKRKWKGIADLSRSVTFLQGTLQAFDPAHPSRTATFRARVGHEPPSPDDESGFDVVWCQWCLTYMTDADLITFLKRSQAALREGGAIVVKENVCKDGEGGVPDIHFDAEDSSVMRYFLSSALLS
;
A
#
# COMPACT_ATOMS: atom_id res chain seq x y z
N MET A 1 3.57 8.43 11.66
CA MET A 1 4.96 8.55 11.19
C MET A 1 5.11 7.81 9.87
N LEU A 2 5.99 8.25 8.97
CA LEU A 2 6.24 7.62 7.67
C LEU A 2 7.66 7.07 7.63
N TYR A 3 7.81 5.83 7.19
CA TYR A 3 9.09 5.16 7.01
C TYR A 3 9.23 4.70 5.56
N ILE A 4 10.44 4.76 5.01
CA ILE A 4 10.80 4.20 3.73
C ILE A 4 11.95 3.23 3.96
N LEU A 5 11.75 2.00 3.56
CA LEU A 5 12.70 0.91 3.74
C LEU A 5 13.17 0.45 2.35
N PRO A 6 14.27 1.02 1.82
CA PRO A 6 14.86 0.52 0.58
C PRO A 6 15.49 -0.86 0.77
N GLU A 7 16.09 -1.09 1.96
CA GLU A 7 16.59 -2.38 2.41
C GLU A 7 16.33 -2.54 3.90
N LEU A 8 16.02 -3.75 4.36
CA LEU A 8 15.78 -4.02 5.78
C LEU A 8 17.06 -3.87 6.64
N SER A 9 18.25 -3.92 6.03
CA SER A 9 19.54 -3.72 6.69
C SER A 9 19.88 -2.26 7.00
N THR A 10 19.20 -1.30 6.37
CA THR A 10 19.46 0.13 6.52
C THR A 10 18.18 0.88 6.86
N ILE A 11 17.71 0.75 8.10
CA ILE A 11 16.62 1.58 8.59
C ILE A 11 17.15 2.96 8.88
N THR A 12 17.06 3.85 7.91
CA THR A 12 17.22 5.27 8.18
C THR A 12 15.82 5.83 8.44
N PRO A 13 15.50 6.23 9.68
CA PRO A 13 14.19 6.82 9.96
C PRO A 13 14.08 8.13 9.21
N TYR A 14 13.33 8.14 8.13
CA TYR A 14 12.97 9.40 7.48
C TYR A 14 11.76 9.99 8.20
N VAL A 15 12.05 10.68 9.31
CA VAL A 15 11.05 11.34 10.14
C VAL A 15 10.69 12.68 9.51
N ARG A 16 9.64 12.72 8.70
CA ARG A 16 8.91 13.96 8.42
C ARG A 16 7.42 13.72 8.62
N PRO A 17 6.72 14.63 9.30
CA PRO A 17 5.27 14.68 9.23
C PRO A 17 4.92 14.95 7.76
N VAL A 18 4.27 14.00 7.10
CA VAL A 18 3.89 14.15 5.71
C VAL A 18 2.39 14.21 5.64
N GLU A 19 1.88 15.39 5.46
CA GLU A 19 0.45 15.63 5.30
C GLU A 19 0.05 15.93 3.85
N GLU A 20 1.02 16.07 2.91
CA GLU A 20 0.74 16.54 1.56
C GLU A 20 1.15 15.55 0.45
N LEU A 21 0.31 15.45 -0.57
CA LEU A 21 0.55 14.68 -1.82
C LEU A 21 1.91 15.04 -2.47
N SER A 22 2.37 16.29 -2.33
CA SER A 22 3.66 16.77 -2.83
C SER A 22 4.85 16.00 -2.28
N THR A 23 4.76 15.55 -1.03
CA THR A 23 5.84 14.77 -0.41
C THR A 23 5.87 13.34 -0.94
N TYR A 24 4.72 12.71 -1.12
CA TYR A 24 4.66 11.38 -1.76
C TYR A 24 5.18 11.45 -3.20
N GLN A 25 4.86 12.51 -3.94
CA GLN A 25 5.42 12.76 -5.27
C GLN A 25 6.94 12.88 -5.25
N THR A 26 7.51 13.51 -4.22
CA THR A 26 8.96 13.64 -4.06
C THR A 26 9.60 12.30 -3.70
N LEU A 27 8.98 11.53 -2.81
CA LEU A 27 9.47 10.23 -2.36
C LEU A 27 9.43 9.17 -3.47
N LEU A 28 8.38 9.19 -4.30
CA LEU A 28 8.19 8.25 -5.39
C LEU A 28 8.80 8.74 -6.72
N ARG A 29 9.41 9.94 -6.75
CA ARG A 29 10.11 10.48 -7.93
C ARG A 29 11.25 9.59 -8.47
N PRO A 30 12.06 8.93 -7.63
CA PRO A 30 13.10 8.01 -8.11
C PRO A 30 12.56 6.82 -8.88
N LEU A 31 11.28 6.46 -8.69
CA LEU A 31 10.61 5.35 -9.38
C LEU A 31 10.29 5.64 -10.86
N LYS A 32 10.93 6.65 -11.47
CA LYS A 32 10.84 6.87 -12.92
C LYS A 32 11.50 5.71 -13.63
N CYS A 33 10.71 4.71 -13.95
CA CYS A 33 11.16 3.63 -14.82
C CYS A 33 11.24 4.11 -16.26
N PRO A 34 12.32 3.81 -16.97
CA PRO A 34 12.37 4.04 -18.42
C PRO A 34 11.23 3.24 -19.09
N PRO A 35 10.54 3.81 -20.09
CA PRO A 35 9.59 3.05 -20.90
C PRO A 35 10.28 1.81 -21.48
N PRO A 36 9.62 0.65 -21.58
CA PRO A 36 8.17 0.46 -21.52
C PRO A 36 7.63 -0.07 -20.18
N ARG A 37 8.43 -0.08 -19.09
CA ARG A 37 8.02 -0.70 -17.80
C ARG A 37 6.98 0.16 -17.07
N ARG A 38 5.86 -0.48 -16.67
CA ARG A 38 4.84 0.13 -15.82
C ARG A 38 5.25 0.03 -14.34
N VAL A 39 5.09 1.14 -13.61
CA VAL A 39 5.35 1.18 -12.15
C VAL A 39 4.19 0.51 -11.45
N ARG A 40 4.49 -0.42 -10.53
CA ARG A 40 3.52 -1.27 -9.83
C ARG A 40 3.63 -1.11 -8.32
N ALA A 41 2.49 -0.94 -7.66
CA ALA A 41 2.41 -0.86 -6.20
C ALA A 41 1.50 -1.94 -5.63
N LEU A 42 1.80 -2.34 -4.38
CA LEU A 42 0.94 -3.13 -3.51
C LEU A 42 0.41 -2.21 -2.40
N ASP A 43 -0.92 -2.09 -2.29
CA ASP A 43 -1.63 -1.37 -1.22
C ASP A 43 -2.16 -2.42 -0.22
N VAL A 44 -1.57 -2.49 0.97
CA VAL A 44 -1.82 -3.55 1.95
C VAL A 44 -2.79 -3.09 3.02
N GLY A 45 -3.81 -3.93 3.33
CA GLY A 45 -4.87 -3.53 4.25
C GLY A 45 -5.62 -2.31 3.74
N ALA A 46 -5.89 -2.29 2.44
CA ALA A 46 -6.31 -1.10 1.71
C ALA A 46 -7.72 -0.60 2.04
N GLY A 47 -8.51 -1.40 2.77
CA GLY A 47 -9.88 -1.07 3.12
C GLY A 47 -10.75 -0.85 1.88
N ILE A 48 -11.42 0.29 1.82
CA ILE A 48 -12.25 0.69 0.66
C ILE A 48 -11.44 1.30 -0.49
N GLY A 49 -10.10 1.28 -0.44
CA GLY A 49 -9.23 1.78 -1.51
C GLY A 49 -8.94 3.29 -1.46
N ARG A 50 -8.99 3.91 -0.27
CA ARG A 50 -8.73 5.35 -0.13
C ARG A 50 -7.29 5.72 -0.50
N VAL A 51 -6.30 4.96 -0.05
CA VAL A 51 -4.89 5.18 -0.39
C VAL A 51 -4.65 4.89 -1.86
N THR A 52 -5.22 3.80 -2.37
CA THR A 52 -5.21 3.48 -3.81
C THR A 52 -5.69 4.67 -4.64
N SER A 53 -6.86 5.26 -4.33
CA SER A 53 -7.46 6.34 -5.12
C SER A 53 -6.70 7.66 -5.00
N ASP A 54 -6.37 8.07 -3.77
CA ASP A 54 -5.94 9.43 -3.48
C ASP A 54 -4.43 9.61 -3.53
N THR A 55 -3.68 8.52 -3.32
CA THR A 55 -2.22 8.55 -3.21
C THR A 55 -1.54 7.78 -4.33
N LEU A 56 -1.91 6.51 -4.54
CA LEU A 56 -1.16 5.64 -5.45
C LEU A 56 -1.53 5.87 -6.91
N LEU A 57 -2.79 5.82 -7.30
CA LEU A 57 -3.20 6.02 -8.69
C LEU A 57 -2.78 7.36 -9.31
N PRO A 58 -2.64 8.49 -8.57
CA PRO A 58 -2.01 9.69 -9.11
C PRO A 58 -0.57 9.52 -9.60
N LEU A 59 0.18 8.54 -9.05
CA LEU A 59 1.63 8.38 -9.21
C LEU A 59 2.03 7.05 -9.88
N ILE A 60 1.23 6.00 -9.70
CA ILE A 60 1.51 4.60 -10.04
C ILE A 60 0.62 4.15 -11.20
N HIS A 61 1.14 3.27 -12.06
CA HIS A 61 0.38 2.76 -13.21
C HIS A 61 -0.53 1.59 -12.81
N ASP A 62 -0.02 0.63 -12.04
CA ASP A 62 -0.73 -0.58 -11.68
C ASP A 62 -0.71 -0.76 -10.17
N VAL A 63 -1.88 -0.84 -9.54
CA VAL A 63 -2.02 -1.05 -8.11
C VAL A 63 -2.62 -2.43 -7.87
N VAL A 64 -2.01 -3.21 -7.00
CA VAL A 64 -2.60 -4.41 -6.40
C VAL A 64 -3.13 -4.02 -5.04
N LEU A 65 -4.43 -4.11 -4.85
CA LEU A 65 -5.13 -3.79 -3.62
C LEU A 65 -5.39 -5.09 -2.86
N LEU A 66 -4.82 -5.25 -1.66
CA LEU A 66 -5.02 -6.40 -0.78
C LEU A 66 -5.86 -5.98 0.43
N GLU A 67 -6.98 -6.67 0.65
CA GLU A 67 -7.88 -6.42 1.78
C GLU A 67 -8.51 -7.73 2.27
N PRO A 68 -8.41 -8.08 3.59
CA PRO A 68 -9.01 -9.30 4.12
C PRO A 68 -10.53 -9.23 4.29
N VAL A 69 -11.09 -8.04 4.62
CA VAL A 69 -12.49 -7.88 5.01
C VAL A 69 -13.38 -7.81 3.76
N ASP A 70 -14.27 -8.79 3.62
CA ASP A 70 -15.11 -8.94 2.42
C ASP A 70 -16.00 -7.71 2.12
N SER A 71 -16.58 -7.08 3.14
CA SER A 71 -17.39 -5.87 2.93
C SER A 71 -16.57 -4.68 2.42
N LEU A 72 -15.32 -4.53 2.88
CA LEU A 72 -14.44 -3.43 2.49
C LEU A 72 -13.92 -3.64 1.05
N ILE A 73 -13.45 -4.84 0.72
CA ILE A 73 -12.98 -5.09 -0.65
C ILE A 73 -14.12 -5.00 -1.67
N ARG A 74 -15.35 -5.42 -1.33
CA ARG A 74 -16.52 -5.22 -2.21
C ARG A 74 -16.83 -3.75 -2.43
N ALA A 75 -16.72 -2.91 -1.41
CA ALA A 75 -16.88 -1.46 -1.54
C ALA A 75 -15.81 -0.87 -2.46
N ALA A 76 -14.54 -1.28 -2.31
CA ALA A 76 -13.44 -0.87 -3.18
C ALA A 76 -13.69 -1.28 -4.65
N ILE A 77 -14.09 -2.53 -4.90
CA ILE A 77 -14.43 -3.04 -6.24
C ILE A 77 -15.56 -2.21 -6.86
N SER A 78 -16.62 -1.93 -6.09
CA SER A 78 -17.75 -1.11 -6.56
C SER A 78 -17.29 0.28 -6.98
N GLN A 79 -16.43 0.93 -6.21
CA GLN A 79 -15.86 2.25 -6.56
C GLN A 79 -14.99 2.18 -7.83
N GLY A 80 -14.19 1.12 -7.97
CA GLY A 80 -13.39 0.85 -9.16
C GLY A 80 -14.25 0.71 -10.42
N HIS A 81 -15.32 -0.08 -10.36
CA HIS A 81 -16.28 -0.24 -11.48
C HIS A 81 -17.02 1.04 -11.83
N VAL A 82 -17.47 1.80 -10.81
CA VAL A 82 -18.08 3.12 -11.04
C VAL A 82 -17.10 4.05 -11.77
N SER A 83 -15.84 4.02 -11.38
CA SER A 83 -14.79 4.83 -12.02
C SER A 83 -14.52 4.39 -13.46
N ALA A 84 -14.59 3.09 -13.76
CA ALA A 84 -14.41 2.55 -15.11
C ALA A 84 -15.57 2.90 -16.06
N ALA A 85 -16.81 2.92 -15.53
CA ALA A 85 -18.00 3.14 -16.33
C ALA A 85 -18.25 4.61 -16.73
N GLN A 86 -17.56 5.54 -16.10
CA GLN A 86 -17.84 6.97 -16.28
C GLN A 86 -16.76 7.66 -17.09
N ALA A 87 -17.15 8.41 -18.14
CA ALA A 87 -16.24 9.26 -18.91
C ALA A 87 -15.50 10.28 -18.03
N PRO A 88 -14.23 10.65 -18.35
CA PRO A 88 -13.48 11.67 -17.61
C PRO A 88 -14.24 12.99 -17.53
N SER A 89 -14.39 13.56 -16.33
CA SER A 89 -15.09 14.84 -16.12
C SER A 89 -14.07 15.94 -15.85
N LYS A 90 -14.25 17.10 -16.50
CA LYS A 90 -13.36 18.28 -16.33
C LYS A 90 -13.45 18.94 -14.93
N ASN A 91 -14.43 18.57 -14.10
CA ASN A 91 -14.70 19.20 -12.78
C ASN A 91 -14.41 18.30 -11.57
N GLU A 92 -13.68 17.20 -11.73
CA GLU A 92 -13.44 16.22 -10.66
C GLU A 92 -12.65 16.79 -9.46
N SER A 93 -11.76 17.75 -9.69
CA SER A 93 -10.96 18.38 -8.63
C SER A 93 -11.79 19.12 -7.57
N LYS A 94 -13.04 19.48 -7.88
CA LYS A 94 -13.96 20.17 -6.98
C LYS A 94 -14.84 19.23 -6.14
N LEU A 95 -14.82 17.93 -6.43
CA LEU A 95 -15.60 16.96 -5.68
C LEU A 95 -14.90 16.58 -4.36
N PRO A 96 -15.67 16.25 -3.30
CA PRO A 96 -15.10 15.60 -2.12
C PRO A 96 -14.32 14.35 -2.51
N LEU A 97 -13.20 14.04 -1.83
CA LEU A 97 -12.31 12.92 -2.14
C LEU A 97 -13.06 11.60 -2.35
N GLN A 98 -14.02 11.30 -1.47
CA GLN A 98 -14.85 10.07 -1.54
C GLN A 98 -15.76 9.97 -2.79
N LYS A 99 -15.93 11.06 -3.53
CA LYS A 99 -16.72 11.11 -4.78
C LYS A 99 -15.84 11.25 -6.02
N ARG A 100 -14.52 11.31 -5.86
CA ARG A 100 -13.59 11.40 -6.97
C ARG A 100 -13.44 10.03 -7.63
N LYS A 101 -13.38 10.05 -8.94
CA LYS A 101 -13.10 8.85 -9.73
C LYS A 101 -11.65 8.45 -9.59
N TRP A 102 -11.40 7.17 -9.67
CA TRP A 102 -10.06 6.62 -9.67
C TRP A 102 -9.34 6.99 -10.96
N LYS A 103 -8.24 7.73 -10.81
CA LYS A 103 -7.49 8.29 -11.92
C LYS A 103 -6.98 7.20 -12.86
N GLY A 104 -7.19 7.40 -14.16
CA GLY A 104 -6.62 6.54 -15.21
C GLY A 104 -7.31 5.19 -15.38
N ILE A 105 -8.43 4.94 -14.67
CA ILE A 105 -9.18 3.68 -14.81
C ILE A 105 -10.06 3.72 -16.05
N ALA A 106 -10.81 4.81 -16.26
CA ALA A 106 -11.73 4.94 -17.39
C ALA A 106 -11.00 5.03 -18.76
N ASP A 107 -9.82 5.64 -18.81
CA ASP A 107 -9.00 5.77 -20.02
C ASP A 107 -7.98 4.64 -20.20
N LEU A 108 -8.03 3.61 -19.33
CA LEU A 108 -7.18 2.42 -19.34
C LEU A 108 -5.68 2.73 -19.23
N SER A 109 -5.31 3.93 -18.76
CA SER A 109 -3.90 4.27 -18.53
C SER A 109 -3.35 3.66 -17.25
N ARG A 110 -4.23 3.25 -16.33
CA ARG A 110 -3.92 2.64 -15.02
C ARG A 110 -4.79 1.43 -14.76
N SER A 111 -4.38 0.62 -13.78
CA SER A 111 -5.18 -0.53 -13.34
C SER A 111 -5.20 -0.69 -11.84
N VAL A 112 -6.26 -1.34 -11.34
CA VAL A 112 -6.32 -1.88 -9.98
C VAL A 112 -6.75 -3.34 -10.04
N THR A 113 -5.92 -4.21 -9.45
CA THR A 113 -6.22 -5.62 -9.22
C THR A 113 -6.62 -5.80 -7.76
N PHE A 114 -7.77 -6.39 -7.50
CA PHE A 114 -8.30 -6.61 -6.16
C PHE A 114 -8.03 -8.04 -5.72
N LEU A 115 -7.31 -8.20 -4.62
CA LEU A 115 -6.99 -9.46 -3.98
C LEU A 115 -7.58 -9.50 -2.58
N GLN A 116 -8.17 -10.63 -2.21
CA GLN A 116 -8.64 -10.85 -0.85
C GLN A 116 -7.71 -11.82 -0.12
N GLY A 117 -7.17 -11.39 1.01
CA GLY A 117 -6.25 -12.18 1.83
C GLY A 117 -5.77 -11.42 3.06
N THR A 118 -5.28 -12.16 4.05
CA THR A 118 -4.69 -11.59 5.26
C THR A 118 -3.20 -11.38 5.06
N LEU A 119 -2.61 -10.37 5.73
CA LEU A 119 -1.18 -10.09 5.65
C LEU A 119 -0.34 -11.26 6.18
N GLN A 120 -0.83 -11.97 7.20
CA GLN A 120 -0.16 -13.13 7.79
C GLN A 120 0.08 -14.26 6.77
N ALA A 121 -0.90 -14.50 5.91
CA ALA A 121 -0.83 -15.57 4.90
C ALA A 121 -0.25 -15.11 3.57
N PHE A 122 -0.29 -13.80 3.28
CA PHE A 122 0.06 -13.26 1.99
C PHE A 122 1.56 -13.28 1.71
N ASP A 123 1.91 -13.74 0.52
CA ASP A 123 3.25 -13.65 -0.04
C ASP A 123 3.24 -12.74 -1.27
N PRO A 124 3.82 -11.53 -1.19
CA PRO A 124 3.86 -10.60 -2.32
C PRO A 124 4.64 -11.11 -3.54
N ALA A 125 5.53 -12.10 -3.38
CA ALA A 125 6.22 -12.73 -4.50
C ALA A 125 5.31 -13.70 -5.27
N HIS A 126 4.30 -14.27 -4.59
CA HIS A 126 3.36 -15.23 -5.14
C HIS A 126 1.90 -14.88 -4.82
N PRO A 127 1.41 -13.71 -5.29
CA PRO A 127 0.08 -13.20 -4.94
C PRO A 127 -1.04 -14.15 -5.34
N SER A 128 -0.96 -14.77 -6.52
CA SER A 128 -1.96 -15.69 -7.05
C SER A 128 -2.13 -16.99 -6.23
N ARG A 129 -1.11 -17.36 -5.44
CA ARG A 129 -1.12 -18.56 -4.59
C ARG A 129 -1.59 -18.28 -3.16
N THR A 130 -1.48 -17.04 -2.72
CA THR A 130 -1.62 -16.67 -1.30
C THR A 130 -2.78 -15.71 -1.03
N ALA A 131 -3.45 -15.24 -2.09
CA ALA A 131 -4.67 -14.44 -2.00
C ALA A 131 -5.67 -14.85 -3.09
N THR A 132 -6.94 -14.54 -2.84
CA THR A 132 -8.03 -14.80 -3.79
C THR A 132 -8.20 -13.59 -4.71
N PHE A 133 -8.07 -13.79 -6.01
CA PHE A 133 -8.42 -12.79 -7.01
C PHE A 133 -9.92 -12.51 -6.97
N ARG A 134 -10.29 -11.23 -6.91
CA ARG A 134 -11.70 -10.78 -6.85
C ARG A 134 -12.14 -10.04 -8.10
N ALA A 135 -11.34 -9.12 -8.59
CA ALA A 135 -11.63 -8.32 -9.78
C ALA A 135 -10.37 -7.60 -10.29
N ARG A 136 -10.47 -7.03 -11.48
CA ARG A 136 -9.55 -6.04 -12.02
C ARG A 136 -10.35 -4.95 -12.74
N VAL A 137 -9.88 -3.72 -12.69
CA VAL A 137 -10.41 -2.57 -13.45
C VAL A 137 -9.28 -1.79 -14.11
N GLY A 138 -9.58 -1.13 -15.22
CA GLY A 138 -8.62 -0.32 -15.97
C GLY A 138 -7.81 -1.14 -16.99
N HIS A 139 -6.52 -0.88 -17.08
CA HIS A 139 -5.62 -1.52 -18.03
C HIS A 139 -5.51 -3.04 -17.83
N GLU A 140 -5.62 -3.78 -18.94
CA GLU A 140 -5.34 -5.22 -18.98
C GLU A 140 -3.96 -5.45 -19.59
N PRO A 141 -3.04 -6.12 -18.92
CA PRO A 141 -1.73 -6.45 -19.48
C PRO A 141 -1.84 -7.52 -20.56
N PRO A 142 -0.95 -7.52 -21.58
CA PRO A 142 -0.96 -8.53 -22.66
C PRO A 142 -0.60 -9.94 -22.18
N SER A 143 -0.02 -10.08 -21.00
CA SER A 143 0.31 -11.35 -20.34
C SER A 143 0.08 -11.22 -18.83
N PRO A 144 -0.13 -12.36 -18.12
CA PRO A 144 -0.27 -12.34 -16.66
C PRO A 144 0.89 -11.61 -15.98
N ASP A 145 0.57 -10.70 -15.07
CA ASP A 145 1.52 -9.86 -14.35
C ASP A 145 1.57 -10.14 -12.82
N ASP A 146 0.93 -11.22 -12.39
CA ASP A 146 0.73 -11.54 -10.98
C ASP A 146 2.04 -11.63 -10.19
N GLU A 147 3.06 -12.26 -10.74
CA GLU A 147 4.37 -12.47 -10.11
C GLU A 147 5.44 -11.48 -10.60
N SER A 148 5.07 -10.35 -11.16
CA SER A 148 6.02 -9.40 -11.76
C SER A 148 6.76 -8.51 -10.73
N GLY A 149 6.51 -8.68 -9.44
CA GLY A 149 7.08 -7.88 -8.35
C GLY A 149 6.52 -6.47 -8.24
N PHE A 150 7.04 -5.70 -7.28
CA PHE A 150 6.54 -4.37 -6.94
C PHE A 150 7.64 -3.32 -6.88
N ASP A 151 7.34 -2.12 -7.34
CA ASP A 151 8.20 -0.94 -7.14
C ASP A 151 7.91 -0.29 -5.79
N VAL A 152 6.69 -0.46 -5.27
CA VAL A 152 6.27 0.05 -3.96
C VAL A 152 5.40 -0.99 -3.25
N VAL A 153 5.71 -1.28 -1.98
CA VAL A 153 4.79 -1.91 -1.05
C VAL A 153 4.34 -0.86 -0.04
N TRP A 154 3.07 -0.50 -0.04
CA TRP A 154 2.52 0.55 0.81
C TRP A 154 1.71 -0.03 1.95
N CYS A 155 2.13 0.23 3.19
CA CYS A 155 1.49 -0.20 4.42
C CYS A 155 1.03 1.03 5.20
N GLN A 156 -0.28 1.23 5.31
CA GLN A 156 -0.82 2.36 6.07
C GLN A 156 -1.93 1.91 7.01
N TRP A 157 -1.69 2.06 8.32
CA TRP A 157 -2.63 1.73 9.40
C TRP A 157 -3.14 0.28 9.36
N CYS A 158 -2.26 -0.65 9.02
CA CYS A 158 -2.61 -2.07 8.91
C CYS A 158 -1.63 -2.99 9.65
N LEU A 159 -0.40 -2.55 9.92
CA LEU A 159 0.62 -3.38 10.57
C LEU A 159 0.42 -3.48 12.08
N THR A 160 -0.39 -2.59 12.66
CA THR A 160 -0.76 -2.61 14.09
C THR A 160 -1.57 -3.84 14.50
N TYR A 161 -2.20 -4.54 13.54
CA TYR A 161 -2.98 -5.77 13.77
C TYR A 161 -2.18 -7.06 13.63
N MET A 162 -0.86 -6.97 13.55
CA MET A 162 0.04 -8.12 13.40
C MET A 162 0.85 -8.36 14.66
N THR A 163 1.16 -9.65 14.95
CA THR A 163 2.22 -9.98 15.90
C THR A 163 3.58 -9.56 15.35
N ASP A 164 4.58 -9.42 16.22
CA ASP A 164 5.94 -9.08 15.78
C ASP A 164 6.52 -10.12 14.82
N ALA A 165 6.26 -11.40 15.07
CA ALA A 165 6.72 -12.50 14.21
C ALA A 165 6.07 -12.45 12.82
N ASP A 166 4.75 -12.18 12.75
CA ASP A 166 4.04 -12.02 11.48
C ASP A 166 4.52 -10.78 10.73
N LEU A 167 4.72 -9.66 11.44
CA LEU A 167 5.22 -8.41 10.87
C LEU A 167 6.58 -8.61 10.22
N ILE A 168 7.54 -9.22 10.94
CA ILE A 168 8.87 -9.53 10.40
C ILE A 168 8.76 -10.42 9.16
N THR A 169 7.94 -11.48 9.24
CA THR A 169 7.74 -12.41 8.14
C THR A 169 7.17 -11.70 6.90
N PHE A 170 6.15 -10.86 7.10
CA PHE A 170 5.53 -10.09 6.03
C PHE A 170 6.52 -9.10 5.39
N LEU A 171 7.30 -8.36 6.20
CA LEU A 171 8.29 -7.41 5.69
C LEU A 171 9.40 -8.11 4.89
N LYS A 172 9.89 -9.27 5.35
CA LYS A 172 10.89 -10.08 4.62
C LYS A 172 10.34 -10.59 3.27
N ARG A 173 9.10 -11.08 3.23
CA ARG A 173 8.42 -11.47 1.98
C ARG A 173 8.22 -10.27 1.05
N SER A 174 7.81 -9.13 1.61
CA SER A 174 7.64 -7.90 0.85
C SER A 174 8.94 -7.41 0.23
N GLN A 175 10.06 -7.48 0.98
CA GLN A 175 11.38 -7.14 0.47
C GLN A 175 11.80 -8.06 -0.69
N ALA A 176 11.58 -9.36 -0.56
CA ALA A 176 11.91 -10.34 -1.61
C ALA A 176 11.10 -10.12 -2.90
N ALA A 177 9.91 -9.50 -2.80
CA ALA A 177 9.06 -9.18 -3.93
C ALA A 177 9.33 -7.79 -4.54
N LEU A 178 10.24 -7.00 -3.96
CA LEU A 178 10.60 -5.71 -4.54
C LEU A 178 11.40 -5.89 -5.84
N ARG A 179 11.09 -5.06 -6.80
CA ARG A 179 11.93 -4.84 -7.97
C ARG A 179 13.16 -4.02 -7.60
N GLU A 180 14.19 -4.05 -8.42
CA GLU A 180 15.37 -3.22 -8.24
C GLU A 180 15.00 -1.73 -8.08
N GLY A 181 15.51 -1.10 -7.02
CA GLY A 181 15.17 0.28 -6.65
C GLY A 181 13.78 0.45 -6.03
N GLY A 182 13.06 -0.63 -5.75
CA GLY A 182 11.77 -0.59 -5.07
C GLY A 182 11.90 -0.29 -3.58
N ALA A 183 10.77 0.05 -2.93
CA ALA A 183 10.74 0.41 -1.52
C ALA A 183 9.47 -0.05 -0.81
N ILE A 184 9.59 -0.35 0.49
CA ILE A 184 8.46 -0.52 1.39
C ILE A 184 8.20 0.83 2.08
N VAL A 185 6.97 1.31 2.01
CA VAL A 185 6.51 2.54 2.65
C VAL A 185 5.59 2.16 3.80
N VAL A 186 5.94 2.56 5.01
CA VAL A 186 5.15 2.31 6.22
C VAL A 186 4.67 3.63 6.81
N LYS A 187 3.36 3.79 6.98
CA LYS A 187 2.73 4.92 7.66
C LYS A 187 1.83 4.41 8.77
N GLU A 188 2.31 4.53 10.02
CA GLU A 188 1.62 4.02 11.20
C GLU A 188 1.57 5.06 12.31
N ASN A 189 0.63 4.87 13.24
CA ASN A 189 0.65 5.55 14.51
C ASN A 189 1.82 4.99 15.34
N VAL A 190 2.49 5.86 16.08
CA VAL A 190 3.58 5.48 16.97
C VAL A 190 3.28 5.95 18.38
N CYS A 191 3.69 5.17 19.38
CA CYS A 191 3.67 5.61 20.77
C CYS A 191 4.60 6.81 20.95
N LYS A 192 4.29 7.68 21.90
CA LYS A 192 5.25 8.67 22.41
C LYS A 192 6.28 7.97 23.28
N ASP A 193 7.44 8.62 23.48
CA ASP A 193 8.43 8.14 24.46
C ASP A 193 7.76 7.96 25.81
N GLY A 194 7.93 6.78 26.42
CA GLY A 194 7.59 6.55 27.81
C GLY A 194 8.43 7.42 28.75
N GLU A 195 8.03 7.57 30.00
CA GLU A 195 8.83 8.24 31.02
C GLU A 195 10.24 7.60 31.11
N GLY A 196 11.28 8.42 30.94
CA GLY A 196 12.68 7.96 30.95
C GLY A 196 13.23 7.52 29.59
N GLY A 197 12.55 7.77 28.47
CA GLY A 197 13.03 7.45 27.12
C GLY A 197 13.03 5.95 26.77
N VAL A 198 12.28 5.14 27.53
CA VAL A 198 12.10 3.73 27.24
C VAL A 198 11.06 3.56 26.14
N PRO A 199 11.35 2.79 25.07
CA PRO A 199 10.36 2.49 24.04
C PRO A 199 9.12 1.83 24.67
N ASP A 200 7.95 2.42 24.45
CA ASP A 200 6.70 1.89 24.97
C ASP A 200 5.94 1.16 23.86
N ILE A 201 5.25 0.06 24.23
CA ILE A 201 4.33 -0.66 23.38
C ILE A 201 2.96 -0.53 24.02
N HIS A 202 2.03 0.11 23.34
CA HIS A 202 0.67 0.25 23.82
C HIS A 202 -0.27 -0.68 23.07
N PHE A 203 -0.94 -1.56 23.83
CA PHE A 203 -2.01 -2.41 23.30
C PHE A 203 -3.36 -1.73 23.52
N ASP A 204 -4.09 -1.50 22.44
CA ASP A 204 -5.47 -1.03 22.50
C ASP A 204 -6.43 -2.23 22.52
N ALA A 205 -7.14 -2.41 23.63
CA ALA A 205 -8.06 -3.54 23.81
C ALA A 205 -9.39 -3.35 23.05
N GLU A 206 -9.73 -2.12 22.62
CA GLU A 206 -10.98 -1.86 21.91
C GLU A 206 -10.95 -2.41 20.48
N ASP A 207 -9.81 -2.24 19.80
CA ASP A 207 -9.65 -2.69 18.40
C ASP A 207 -8.57 -3.77 18.24
N SER A 208 -7.95 -4.23 19.33
CA SER A 208 -6.86 -5.20 19.34
C SER A 208 -5.62 -4.76 18.56
N SER A 209 -5.38 -3.46 18.44
CA SER A 209 -4.21 -2.93 17.78
C SER A 209 -3.01 -2.78 18.73
N VAL A 210 -1.81 -2.88 18.16
CA VAL A 210 -0.54 -2.67 18.89
C VAL A 210 0.15 -1.45 18.32
N MET A 211 0.15 -0.35 19.07
CA MET A 211 0.99 0.79 18.72
C MET A 211 2.42 0.54 19.19
N ARG A 212 3.36 0.61 18.26
CA ARG A 212 4.79 0.43 18.51
C ARG A 212 5.48 1.78 18.50
N TYR A 213 6.46 1.95 19.40
CA TYR A 213 7.30 3.16 19.42
C TYR A 213 8.06 3.33 18.10
N PHE A 214 8.55 2.22 17.55
CA PHE A 214 9.32 2.18 16.31
C PHE A 214 9.39 0.74 15.77
N LEU A 215 9.55 0.57 14.46
CA LEU A 215 10.09 -0.66 13.91
C LEU A 215 11.57 -0.72 14.36
N SER A 216 11.82 -1.21 15.55
CA SER A 216 13.15 -1.21 16.12
C SER A 216 14.10 -2.08 15.28
N SER A 217 15.38 -1.73 15.23
CA SER A 217 16.42 -2.56 14.62
C SER A 217 16.43 -4.00 15.18
N ALA A 218 15.94 -4.19 16.42
CA ALA A 218 15.75 -5.50 17.04
C ALA A 218 14.63 -6.35 16.37
N LEU A 219 13.65 -5.75 15.67
CA LEU A 219 12.64 -6.47 14.90
C LEU A 219 13.16 -6.92 13.53
N LEU A 220 14.27 -6.36 13.05
CA LEU A 220 14.75 -6.55 11.68
C LEU A 220 16.15 -7.22 11.63
N SER A 221 16.75 -7.51 12.80
CA SER A 221 17.92 -8.36 12.93
C SER A 221 17.55 -9.84 13.04
#